data_b10bce207c4409c3d515f7c66464186b
#
_entry.id   b10bce207c4409c3d515f7c66464186b
#
_cell.length_a   1.000
_cell.length_b   1.000
_cell.length_c   1.000
_cell.angle_alpha   90.00
_cell.angle_beta   90.00
_cell.angle_gamma   90.00
#
_symmetry.space_group_name_H-M   'P 1'
#
loop_
_entity.id
_entity.type
_entity.pdbx_description
1 polymer ?
#
loop_
_entity_poly.entity_id
_entity_poly.type
_entity_poly.pdbx_seq_one_letter_code
_entity_poly.pdbx_strand_id
1 'polypeptide(L)'
;GEIFRYVIESDNLDLREITDLHKWVISPRLKQVTGVADVSNYGGIATQYQIELNPRKMEEYDISLSDVTEKVEMNNVNAGGSMLSRGDLSYVIRGIGLVKDLKDLGRIVIKTDNGVPVYLDDIGKLKYGSLERKGVLGFYDGKRNFSDGVEGIVQMLRGQNPSQVLEGV
;
A
#
# COMPACT_ATOMS: atom_id res chain seq x y z
N GLY A 1 -21.72 -2.45 -14.51
CA GLY A 1 -20.69 -3.20 -13.80
C GLY A 1 -19.29 -2.66 -14.07
N GLU A 2 -18.32 -3.08 -13.30
CA GLU A 2 -16.92 -2.75 -13.50
C GLU A 2 -16.37 -3.45 -14.75
N ILE A 3 -15.74 -2.69 -15.65
CA ILE A 3 -15.17 -3.23 -16.90
C ILE A 3 -13.68 -3.00 -17.03
N PHE A 4 -13.15 -1.99 -16.38
CA PHE A 4 -11.75 -1.62 -16.48
C PHE A 4 -11.23 -1.03 -15.18
N ARG A 5 -10.02 -1.40 -14.82
CA ARG A 5 -9.32 -0.89 -13.65
C ARG A 5 -7.93 -0.47 -14.07
N TYR A 6 -7.51 0.69 -13.64
CA TYR A 6 -6.19 1.24 -13.95
C TYR A 6 -5.55 1.90 -12.74
N VAL A 7 -4.26 2.08 -12.82
CA VAL A 7 -3.47 2.76 -11.80
C VAL A 7 -2.66 3.87 -12.46
N ILE A 8 -2.66 5.04 -11.82
CA ILE A 8 -1.83 6.17 -12.24
C ILE A 8 -0.70 6.31 -11.23
N GLU A 9 0.52 6.24 -11.71
CA GLU A 9 1.74 6.42 -10.94
C GLU A 9 2.59 7.52 -11.57
N SER A 10 3.35 8.22 -10.76
CA SER A 10 4.30 9.21 -11.23
C SER A 10 5.48 9.30 -10.27
N ASP A 11 6.68 9.36 -10.83
CA ASP A 11 7.90 9.59 -10.07
C ASP A 11 8.11 11.08 -9.72
N ASN A 12 7.38 11.97 -10.38
CA ASN A 12 7.57 13.43 -10.29
C ASN A 12 6.41 14.15 -9.59
N LEU A 13 5.24 13.51 -9.49
CA LEU A 13 4.04 14.08 -8.88
C LEU A 13 3.77 13.43 -7.53
N ASP A 14 3.34 14.22 -6.55
CA ASP A 14 2.86 13.68 -5.29
C ASP A 14 1.43 13.12 -5.41
N LEU A 15 0.94 12.45 -4.37
CA LEU A 15 -0.39 11.83 -4.38
C LEU A 15 -1.50 12.85 -4.62
N ARG A 16 -1.37 14.07 -4.08
CA ARG A 16 -2.34 15.14 -4.27
C ARG A 16 -2.40 15.59 -5.73
N GLU A 17 -1.26 15.78 -6.35
CA GLU A 17 -1.16 16.17 -7.77
C GLU A 17 -1.70 15.09 -8.69
N ILE A 18 -1.42 13.81 -8.41
CA ILE A 18 -1.97 12.68 -9.15
C ILE A 18 -3.49 12.59 -8.96
N THR A 19 -3.98 12.78 -7.75
CA THR A 19 -5.41 12.78 -7.45
C THR A 19 -6.14 13.89 -8.19
N ASP A 20 -5.57 15.10 -8.22
CA ASP A 20 -6.13 16.24 -8.94
C ASP A 20 -6.10 16.01 -10.45
N LEU A 21 -5.02 15.47 -10.98
CA LEU A 21 -4.91 15.09 -12.40
C LEU A 21 -5.99 14.07 -12.79
N HIS A 22 -6.18 13.06 -11.95
CA HIS A 22 -7.23 12.07 -12.18
C HIS A 22 -8.63 12.70 -12.15
N LYS A 23 -8.92 13.50 -11.13
CA LYS A 23 -10.23 14.11 -10.93
C LYS A 23 -10.60 15.10 -12.04
N TRP A 24 -9.65 15.94 -12.47
CA TRP A 24 -9.94 17.07 -13.35
C TRP A 24 -9.63 16.82 -14.82
N VAL A 25 -8.80 15.86 -15.15
CA VAL A 25 -8.37 15.57 -16.53
C VAL A 25 -8.78 14.17 -16.99
N ILE A 26 -8.38 13.15 -16.26
CA ILE A 26 -8.52 11.76 -16.72
C ILE A 26 -9.96 11.27 -16.56
N SER A 27 -10.55 11.39 -15.38
CA SER A 27 -11.90 10.95 -15.12
C SER A 27 -12.95 11.63 -16.02
N PRO A 28 -12.91 12.96 -16.23
CA PRO A 28 -13.84 13.61 -17.15
C PRO A 28 -13.73 13.10 -18.58
N ARG A 29 -12.53 12.82 -19.07
CA ARG A 29 -12.31 12.28 -20.43
C ARG A 29 -12.87 10.87 -20.57
N LEU A 30 -12.64 10.01 -19.60
CA LEU A 30 -13.18 8.66 -19.60
C LEU A 30 -14.71 8.64 -19.50
N LYS A 31 -15.30 9.56 -18.75
CA LYS A 31 -16.78 9.70 -18.67
C LYS A 31 -17.42 10.12 -19.98
N GLN A 32 -16.70 10.71 -20.91
CA GLN A 32 -17.21 11.08 -22.23
C GLN A 32 -17.29 9.88 -23.18
N VAL A 33 -16.66 8.76 -22.86
CA VAL A 33 -16.72 7.55 -23.68
C VAL A 33 -18.13 6.98 -23.63
N THR A 34 -18.70 6.67 -24.80
CA THR A 34 -20.03 6.08 -24.92
C THR A 34 -20.10 4.76 -24.17
N GLY A 35 -21.09 4.63 -23.30
CA GLY A 35 -21.31 3.42 -22.48
C GLY A 35 -20.65 3.42 -21.12
N VAL A 36 -19.82 4.41 -20.80
CA VAL A 36 -19.27 4.60 -19.44
C VAL A 36 -20.33 5.24 -18.55
N ALA A 37 -20.65 4.58 -17.45
CA ALA A 37 -21.59 5.08 -16.45
C ALA A 37 -20.94 6.03 -15.45
N ASP A 38 -19.77 5.62 -14.94
CA ASP A 38 -19.02 6.40 -13.97
C ASP A 38 -17.55 5.96 -13.95
N VAL A 39 -16.71 6.81 -13.37
CA VAL A 39 -15.29 6.53 -13.09
C VAL A 39 -15.05 6.87 -11.63
N SER A 40 -14.82 5.85 -10.82
CA SER A 40 -14.49 6.00 -9.42
C SER A 40 -12.99 6.09 -9.23
N ASN A 41 -12.54 6.84 -8.23
CA ASN A 41 -11.14 6.85 -7.82
C ASN A 41 -10.99 6.41 -6.36
N TYR A 42 -9.90 5.73 -6.11
CA TYR A 42 -9.46 5.40 -4.76
C TYR A 42 -8.05 5.92 -4.56
N GLY A 43 -7.86 6.76 -3.55
CA GLY A 43 -6.54 7.30 -3.21
C GLY A 43 -5.63 6.22 -2.68
N GLY A 44 -4.56 5.96 -3.41
CA GLY A 44 -3.51 5.03 -3.02
C GLY A 44 -3.67 3.62 -3.58
N ILE A 45 -2.54 2.96 -3.77
CA ILE A 45 -2.45 1.58 -4.23
C ILE A 45 -2.32 0.69 -3.01
N ALA A 46 -3.17 -0.35 -2.91
CA ALA A 46 -2.99 -1.39 -1.93
C ALA A 46 -1.76 -2.22 -2.28
N THR A 47 -0.88 -2.40 -1.32
CA THR A 47 0.32 -3.24 -1.47
C THR A 47 0.48 -4.14 -0.26
N GLN A 48 1.18 -5.24 -0.44
CA GLN A 48 1.58 -6.09 0.68
C GLN A 48 2.85 -5.57 1.32
N TYR A 49 2.94 -5.74 2.62
CA TYR A 49 4.16 -5.49 3.36
C TYR A 49 4.51 -6.69 4.24
N GLN A 50 5.80 -6.81 4.50
CA GLN A 50 6.36 -7.80 5.43
C GLN A 50 7.38 -7.10 6.32
N ILE A 51 7.22 -7.27 7.62
CA ILE A 51 8.16 -6.78 8.62
C ILE A 51 8.87 -7.99 9.22
N GLU A 52 10.17 -8.09 9.01
CA GLU A 52 11.02 -9.09 9.65
C GLU A 52 11.68 -8.47 10.89
N LEU A 53 11.17 -8.80 12.06
CA LEU A 53 11.68 -8.30 13.34
C LEU A 53 12.85 -9.13 13.83
N ASN A 54 13.85 -8.46 14.38
CA ASN A 54 14.99 -9.12 15.00
C ASN A 54 14.77 -9.29 16.51
N PRO A 55 14.58 -10.52 17.02
CA PRO A 55 14.29 -10.76 18.43
C PRO A 55 15.36 -10.24 19.37
N ARG A 56 16.63 -10.28 18.97
CA ARG A 56 17.74 -9.77 19.80
C ARG A 56 17.69 -8.27 19.97
N LYS A 57 17.39 -7.54 18.91
CA LYS A 57 17.21 -6.08 18.98
C LYS A 57 15.97 -5.70 19.77
N MET A 58 14.90 -6.46 19.64
CA MET A 58 13.69 -6.26 20.44
C MET A 58 13.97 -6.45 21.95
N GLU A 59 14.73 -7.48 22.30
CA GLU A 59 15.16 -7.73 23.68
C GLU A 59 16.08 -6.63 24.19
N GLU A 60 17.02 -6.19 23.37
CA GLU A 60 17.96 -5.10 23.70
C GLU A 60 17.23 -3.80 24.05
N TYR A 61 16.17 -3.47 23.31
CA TYR A 61 15.35 -2.27 23.56
C TYR A 61 14.14 -2.51 24.45
N ASP A 62 13.98 -3.72 25.00
CA ASP A 62 12.81 -4.12 25.80
C ASP A 62 11.48 -3.84 25.09
N ILE A 63 11.39 -4.27 23.82
CA ILE A 63 10.21 -4.13 22.97
C ILE A 63 9.56 -5.50 22.77
N SER A 64 8.26 -5.59 23.10
CA SER A 64 7.46 -6.78 22.83
C SER A 64 6.87 -6.77 21.42
N LEU A 65 6.46 -7.95 20.95
CA LEU A 65 5.75 -8.09 19.69
C LEU A 65 4.42 -7.32 19.70
N SER A 66 3.73 -7.30 20.86
CA SER A 66 2.50 -6.52 21.04
C SER A 66 2.74 -5.01 20.89
N ASP A 67 3.87 -4.50 21.37
CA ASP A 67 4.24 -3.09 21.23
C ASP A 67 4.37 -2.70 19.75
N VAL A 68 5.01 -3.56 18.96
CA VAL A 68 5.18 -3.33 17.51
C VAL A 68 3.83 -3.38 16.80
N THR A 69 3.04 -4.40 17.05
CA THR A 69 1.72 -4.59 16.42
C THR A 69 0.79 -3.41 16.71
N GLU A 70 0.74 -2.99 17.97
CA GLU A 70 -0.08 -1.85 18.39
C GLU A 70 0.34 -0.55 17.68
N LYS A 71 1.64 -0.26 17.60
CA LYS A 71 2.13 0.94 16.91
C LYS A 71 1.88 0.92 15.40
N VAL A 72 2.01 -0.24 14.78
CA VAL A 72 1.69 -0.40 13.36
C VAL A 72 0.20 -0.16 13.11
N GLU A 73 -0.68 -0.71 13.93
CA GLU A 73 -2.13 -0.49 13.83
C GLU A 73 -2.52 0.97 14.08
N MET A 74 -1.92 1.63 15.05
CA MET A 74 -2.16 3.05 15.34
C MET A 74 -1.80 3.98 14.18
N ASN A 75 -0.92 3.56 13.29
CA ASN A 75 -0.55 4.30 12.07
C ASN A 75 -1.39 3.91 10.84
N ASN A 76 -2.59 3.39 11.04
CA ASN A 76 -3.55 2.98 10.00
C ASN A 76 -3.01 1.89 9.05
N VAL A 77 -2.07 1.10 9.51
CA VAL A 77 -1.53 -0.04 8.78
C VAL A 77 -2.18 -1.30 9.32
N ASN A 78 -2.97 -1.98 8.49
CA ASN A 78 -3.61 -3.23 8.90
C ASN A 78 -2.57 -4.32 9.14
N ALA A 79 -2.28 -4.60 10.39
CA ALA A 79 -1.47 -5.75 10.82
C ALA A 79 -2.34 -7.01 10.91
N GLY A 80 -3.15 -7.28 9.89
CA GLY A 80 -4.03 -8.46 9.81
C GLY A 80 -3.33 -9.72 9.36
N GLY A 81 -2.01 -9.78 9.51
CA GLY A 81 -1.22 -10.89 9.03
C GLY A 81 -1.03 -12.01 10.04
N SER A 82 -0.84 -13.20 9.53
CA SER A 82 -0.33 -14.31 10.31
C SER A 82 1.10 -13.99 10.76
N MET A 83 1.30 -13.95 12.08
CA MET A 83 2.63 -13.90 12.66
C MET A 83 3.27 -15.27 12.57
N LEU A 84 4.35 -15.38 11.82
CA LEU A 84 5.15 -16.59 11.75
C LEU A 84 6.44 -16.37 12.53
N SER A 85 6.61 -17.10 13.63
CA SER A 85 7.91 -17.22 14.30
C SER A 85 8.79 -18.16 13.50
N ARG A 86 9.94 -17.70 13.05
CA ARG A 86 11.00 -18.52 12.46
C ARG A 86 12.09 -18.79 13.50
N GLY A 87 11.77 -19.59 14.53
CA GLY A 87 12.73 -19.91 15.59
C GLY A 87 13.32 -18.66 16.25
N ASP A 88 14.62 -18.68 16.57
CA ASP A 88 15.32 -17.57 17.24
C ASP A 88 15.77 -16.45 16.29
N LEU A 89 15.45 -16.52 14.99
CA LEU A 89 16.05 -15.64 14.00
C LEU A 89 15.19 -14.43 13.64
N SER A 90 13.86 -14.56 13.57
CA SER A 90 12.98 -13.45 13.23
C SER A 90 11.52 -13.72 13.55
N TYR A 91 10.78 -12.65 13.86
CA TYR A 91 9.33 -12.62 13.83
C TYR A 91 8.87 -11.91 12.56
N VAL A 92 7.90 -12.46 11.87
CA VAL A 92 7.41 -11.90 10.61
C VAL A 92 5.97 -11.42 10.77
N ILE A 93 5.74 -10.13 10.53
CA ILE A 93 4.42 -9.54 10.43
C ILE A 93 4.14 -9.27 8.95
N ARG A 94 2.98 -9.70 8.48
CA ARG A 94 2.51 -9.45 7.11
C ARG A 94 1.17 -8.76 7.12
N GLY A 95 0.94 -7.90 6.16
CA GLY A 95 -0.34 -7.23 6.01
C GLY A 95 -0.48 -6.57 4.64
N ILE A 96 -1.63 -5.93 4.46
CA ILE A 96 -1.96 -5.13 3.28
C ILE A 96 -2.24 -3.72 3.76
N GLY A 97 -1.64 -2.75 3.11
CA GLY A 97 -1.86 -1.35 3.40
C GLY A 97 -1.85 -0.49 2.14
N LEU A 98 -2.33 0.73 2.25
CA LEU A 98 -2.20 1.71 1.18
C LEU A 98 -0.75 2.21 1.11
N VAL A 99 -0.23 2.41 -0.08
CA VAL A 99 1.16 2.89 -0.29
C VAL A 99 1.44 4.16 0.51
N LYS A 100 0.48 5.09 0.54
CA LYS A 100 0.59 6.35 1.30
C LYS A 100 0.81 6.14 2.80
N ASP A 101 0.27 5.06 3.36
CA ASP A 101 0.38 4.74 4.79
C ASP A 101 1.66 3.93 5.07
N LEU A 102 2.19 3.24 4.06
CA LEU A 102 3.36 2.36 4.20
C LEU A 102 4.70 3.06 3.97
N LYS A 103 4.73 4.18 3.25
CA LYS A 103 5.99 4.85 2.89
C LYS A 103 6.80 5.31 4.11
N ASP A 104 6.13 5.64 5.21
CA ASP A 104 6.76 6.07 6.46
C ASP A 104 6.80 4.96 7.52
N LEU A 105 6.46 3.73 7.14
CA LEU A 105 6.32 2.61 8.08
C LEU A 105 7.60 2.36 8.89
N GLY A 106 8.77 2.41 8.25
CA GLY A 106 10.05 2.23 8.93
C GLY A 106 10.38 3.32 9.94
N ARG A 107 9.77 4.49 9.81
CA ARG A 107 10.00 5.64 10.68
C ARG A 107 8.99 5.74 11.83
N ILE A 108 8.13 4.75 11.99
CA ILE A 108 7.24 4.67 13.14
C ILE A 108 8.06 4.53 14.41
N VAL A 109 7.80 5.38 15.37
CA VAL A 109 8.43 5.31 16.70
C VAL A 109 7.74 4.23 17.52
N ILE A 110 8.45 3.15 17.82
CA ILE A 110 7.93 2.04 18.61
C ILE A 110 8.04 2.38 20.10
N LYS A 111 9.15 2.96 20.50
CA LYS A 111 9.46 3.30 21.89
C LYS A 111 10.43 4.46 21.94
N THR A 112 10.37 5.23 23.01
CA THR A 112 11.40 6.23 23.32
C THR A 112 12.22 5.74 24.51
N ASP A 113 13.52 5.58 24.30
CA ASP A 113 14.46 5.13 25.32
C ASP A 113 15.41 6.27 25.69
N ASN A 114 15.33 6.73 26.96
CA ASN A 114 16.11 7.87 27.45
C ASN A 114 16.06 9.14 26.55
N GLY A 115 14.89 9.43 25.99
CA GLY A 115 14.68 10.54 25.07
C GLY A 115 15.10 10.27 23.63
N VAL A 116 15.62 9.09 23.33
CA VAL A 116 16.00 8.67 21.97
C VAL A 116 14.91 7.77 21.39
N PRO A 117 14.31 8.13 20.25
CA PRO A 117 13.29 7.30 19.63
C PRO A 117 13.90 6.02 19.03
N VAL A 118 13.22 4.90 19.23
CA VAL A 118 13.51 3.63 18.55
C VAL A 118 12.49 3.44 17.44
N TYR A 119 12.96 3.44 16.22
CA TYR A 119 12.14 3.28 15.03
C TYR A 119 11.96 1.81 14.65
N LEU A 120 10.93 1.52 13.90
CA LEU A 120 10.71 0.17 13.37
C LEU A 120 11.92 -0.32 12.54
N ASP A 121 12.56 0.56 11.77
CA ASP A 121 13.79 0.25 11.02
C ASP A 121 14.97 -0.17 11.92
N ASP A 122 14.98 0.27 13.17
CA ASP A 122 16.05 -0.08 14.13
C ASP A 122 15.95 -1.53 14.61
N ILE A 123 14.75 -2.11 14.57
CA ILE A 123 14.48 -3.45 15.13
C ILE A 123 14.07 -4.47 14.07
N GLY A 124 13.90 -4.06 12.82
CA GLY A 124 13.45 -4.97 11.78
C GLY A 124 13.78 -4.50 10.37
N LYS A 125 13.47 -5.38 9.41
CA LYS A 125 13.59 -5.11 7.98
C LYS A 125 12.20 -5.07 7.36
N LEU A 126 11.97 -4.09 6.49
CA LEU A 126 10.74 -3.91 5.77
C LEU A 126 10.89 -4.38 4.34
N LYS A 127 9.91 -5.15 3.88
CA LYS A 127 9.78 -5.59 2.50
C LYS A 127 8.38 -5.26 2.01
N TYR A 128 8.28 -4.87 0.76
CA TYR A 128 7.02 -4.51 0.12
C TYR A 128 6.80 -5.36 -1.12
N GLY A 129 5.56 -5.75 -1.37
CA GLY A 129 5.19 -6.53 -2.54
C GLY A 129 4.07 -5.86 -3.30
N SER A 130 4.07 -6.00 -4.62
CA SER A 130 2.92 -5.63 -5.44
C SER A 130 1.88 -6.74 -5.39
N LEU A 131 0.60 -6.36 -5.28
CA LEU A 131 -0.52 -7.26 -5.51
C LEU A 131 -0.65 -7.47 -7.02
N GLU A 132 0.15 -8.38 -7.58
CA GLU A 132 -0.02 -8.74 -8.98
C GLU A 132 -1.28 -9.57 -9.18
N ARG A 133 -1.98 -9.30 -10.28
CA ARG A 133 -3.25 -9.97 -10.66
C ARG A 133 -3.16 -11.50 -10.82
N LYS A 134 -1.98 -12.10 -10.72
CA LYS A 134 -1.72 -13.53 -10.95
C LYS A 134 -1.05 -14.27 -9.78
N GLY A 135 -1.12 -13.76 -8.58
CA GLY A 135 -0.73 -14.52 -7.38
C GLY A 135 0.76 -14.75 -7.17
N VAL A 136 1.63 -14.15 -7.94
CA VAL A 136 3.08 -14.17 -7.70
C VAL A 136 3.47 -12.88 -6.99
N LEU A 137 3.81 -13.03 -5.71
CA LEU A 137 4.19 -11.92 -4.85
C LEU A 137 5.69 -11.73 -4.90
N GLY A 138 6.14 -10.65 -5.52
CA GLY A 138 7.50 -10.15 -5.37
C GLY A 138 7.62 -9.24 -4.16
N PHE A 139 8.55 -9.54 -3.25
CA PHE A 139 8.90 -8.63 -2.16
C PHE A 139 10.15 -7.83 -2.53
N TYR A 140 10.11 -6.54 -2.27
CA TYR A 140 11.22 -5.63 -2.51
C TYR A 140 11.86 -5.24 -1.18
N ASP A 141 13.17 -5.16 -1.16
CA ASP A 141 13.90 -4.57 -0.05
C ASP A 141 13.56 -3.07 0.03
N GLY A 142 13.24 -2.56 1.22
CA GLY A 142 12.64 -1.25 1.49
C GLY A 142 13.35 0.00 0.96
N LYS A 143 14.27 -0.16 0.02
CA LYS A 143 15.01 0.93 -0.62
C LYS A 143 14.31 1.53 -1.86
N ARG A 144 13.17 0.98 -2.27
CA ARG A 144 12.42 1.54 -3.40
C ARG A 144 11.55 2.69 -2.90
N ASN A 145 11.70 3.83 -3.55
CA ASN A 145 10.72 4.90 -3.42
C ASN A 145 9.40 4.38 -3.98
N PHE A 146 8.37 4.31 -3.14
CA PHE A 146 7.02 4.11 -3.62
C PHE A 146 6.62 5.36 -4.39
N SER A 147 6.23 5.18 -5.63
CA SER A 147 5.48 6.22 -6.30
C SER A 147 4.08 6.28 -5.67
N ASP A 148 3.65 7.45 -5.28
CA ASP A 148 2.26 7.66 -4.91
C ASP A 148 1.40 7.37 -6.14
N GLY A 149 0.30 6.65 -5.96
CA GLY A 149 -0.57 6.25 -7.05
C GLY A 149 -2.04 6.39 -6.73
N VAL A 150 -2.84 6.47 -7.77
CA VAL A 150 -4.31 6.50 -7.70
C VAL A 150 -4.87 5.37 -8.53
N GLU A 151 -5.77 4.58 -7.95
CA GLU A 151 -6.52 3.56 -8.66
C GLU A 151 -7.83 4.15 -9.18
N GLY A 152 -8.11 3.93 -10.47
CA GLY A 152 -9.37 4.27 -11.10
C GLY A 152 -10.13 3.02 -11.53
N ILE A 153 -11.46 3.08 -11.41
CA ILE A 153 -12.37 2.01 -11.83
C ILE A 153 -13.41 2.60 -12.77
N VAL A 154 -13.46 2.07 -13.99
CA VAL A 154 -14.46 2.44 -15.00
C VAL A 154 -15.66 1.51 -14.89
N GLN A 155 -16.84 2.07 -14.71
CA GLN A 155 -18.11 1.36 -14.66
C GLN A 155 -18.89 1.55 -15.94
N MET A 156 -19.44 0.47 -16.48
CA MET A 156 -20.22 0.46 -17.71
C MET A 156 -21.72 0.57 -17.39
N LEU A 157 -22.46 1.24 -18.28
CA LEU A 157 -23.92 1.24 -18.28
C LEU A 157 -24.48 -0.16 -18.56
N ARG A 158 -25.63 -0.48 -17.96
CA ARG A 158 -26.31 -1.76 -18.22
C ARG A 158 -26.75 -1.83 -19.70
N GLY A 159 -26.57 -3.00 -20.29
CA GLY A 159 -26.98 -3.29 -21.67
C GLY A 159 -26.01 -2.86 -22.75
N GLN A 160 -24.88 -2.26 -22.38
CA GLN A 160 -23.80 -1.92 -23.33
C GLN A 160 -22.92 -3.14 -23.59
N ASN A 161 -22.27 -3.14 -24.77
CA ASN A 161 -21.28 -4.17 -25.11
C ASN A 161 -19.92 -3.84 -24.48
N PRO A 162 -19.40 -4.67 -23.57
CA PRO A 162 -18.14 -4.39 -22.88
C PRO A 162 -16.96 -4.16 -23.83
N SER A 163 -16.88 -4.93 -24.92
CA SER A 163 -15.79 -4.81 -25.90
C SER A 163 -15.79 -3.43 -26.58
N GLN A 164 -16.96 -2.94 -26.97
CA GLN A 164 -17.07 -1.63 -27.61
C GLN A 164 -16.75 -0.48 -26.64
N VAL A 165 -17.17 -0.61 -25.39
CA VAL A 165 -16.86 0.41 -24.36
C VAL A 165 -15.37 0.42 -24.06
N LEU A 166 -14.71 -0.76 -23.97
CA LEU A 166 -13.27 -0.87 -23.75
C LEU A 166 -12.43 -0.29 -24.89
N GLU A 167 -12.89 -0.37 -26.12
CA GLU A 167 -12.21 0.25 -27.28
C GLU A 167 -12.18 1.79 -27.16
N GLY A 168 -13.18 2.38 -26.49
CA GLY A 168 -13.27 3.82 -26.28
C GLY A 168 -12.50 4.34 -25.07
N VAL A 169 -12.17 3.44 -24.11
CA VAL A 169 -11.46 3.78 -22.88
C VAL A 169 -9.95 3.69 -23.07
#